data_635ca3f438c83ddf1bb25cf8d70ab4f3
#
_entry.id   635ca3f438c83ddf1bb25cf8d70ab4f3
#
_cell.length_a   1.000
_cell.length_b   1.000
_cell.length_c   1.000
_cell.angle_alpha   90.00
_cell.angle_beta   90.00
_cell.angle_gamma   90.00
#
_symmetry.space_group_name_H-M   'P 1'
#
loop_
_entity.id
_entity.type
_entity.pdbx_description
1 polymer ?
#
loop_
_entity_poly.entity_id
_entity_poly.type
_entity_poly.pdbx_seq_one_letter_code
_entity_poly.pdbx_strand_id
1 'polypeptide(L)'
;MNSNKTKIFSFFLFTFVFASLVFTQPKAVIHPMEYDFGDIVQDSIVTKIFVIKNLGTEMLKIIEVKASCGCTAVVAGKNELMPNESTDIKVTFNSEGKSGKQNKTVYIETNDPKNSTIKFAFTGNVIKKDDFIKQIKEGSKK
;
A
#
# COMPACT_ATOMS: atom_id res chain seq x y z
N MET A 1 -44.65 -11.49 -60.32
CA MET A 1 -44.08 -12.75 -59.77
C MET A 1 -42.67 -12.51 -59.31
N ASN A 2 -42.41 -12.75 -58.04
CA ASN A 2 -41.13 -12.66 -57.32
C ASN A 2 -40.59 -11.26 -56.93
N SER A 3 -41.26 -10.67 -55.94
CA SER A 3 -40.77 -9.52 -55.18
C SER A 3 -40.52 -9.87 -53.73
N ASN A 4 -39.86 -11.01 -53.39
CA ASN A 4 -39.66 -11.40 -51.98
C ASN A 4 -38.23 -11.89 -51.65
N LYS A 5 -37.26 -11.70 -52.50
CA LYS A 5 -35.88 -12.18 -52.22
C LYS A 5 -34.88 -11.10 -51.78
N THR A 6 -35.27 -9.83 -51.73
CA THR A 6 -34.35 -8.73 -51.47
C THR A 6 -34.45 -8.18 -50.04
N LYS A 7 -35.30 -8.70 -49.18
CA LYS A 7 -35.50 -8.21 -47.80
C LYS A 7 -34.76 -9.02 -46.71
N ILE A 8 -34.16 -10.13 -47.05
CA ILE A 8 -33.49 -11.00 -46.07
C ILE A 8 -31.99 -10.72 -45.95
N PHE A 9 -31.42 -10.02 -46.90
CA PHE A 9 -29.96 -9.78 -46.93
C PHE A 9 -29.50 -8.54 -46.12
N SER A 10 -30.41 -7.72 -45.62
CA SER A 10 -30.05 -6.50 -44.88
C SER A 10 -30.06 -6.66 -43.35
N PHE A 11 -30.37 -7.82 -42.80
CA PHE A 11 -30.52 -8.00 -41.37
C PHE A 11 -29.30 -8.67 -40.71
N PHE A 12 -28.27 -8.99 -41.47
CA PHE A 12 -27.13 -9.78 -40.91
C PHE A 12 -25.82 -9.03 -40.76
N LEU A 13 -25.82 -7.68 -40.92
CA LEU A 13 -24.57 -6.91 -40.81
C LEU A 13 -24.57 -5.90 -39.66
N PHE A 14 -25.25 -6.20 -38.54
CA PHE A 14 -25.15 -5.37 -37.34
C PHE A 14 -24.76 -6.22 -36.12
N THR A 15 -23.72 -7.08 -36.31
CA THR A 15 -22.97 -7.57 -35.16
C THR A 15 -22.09 -6.42 -34.69
N PHE A 16 -22.64 -5.62 -33.82
CA PHE A 16 -21.93 -4.60 -33.04
C PHE A 16 -20.83 -5.31 -32.24
N VAL A 17 -19.63 -5.29 -32.76
CA VAL A 17 -18.43 -5.69 -32.01
C VAL A 17 -18.32 -4.69 -30.87
N PHE A 18 -18.89 -5.03 -29.72
CA PHE A 18 -18.58 -4.38 -28.45
C PHE A 18 -17.11 -4.73 -28.16
N ALA A 19 -16.19 -3.96 -28.73
CA ALA A 19 -14.81 -3.95 -28.34
C ALA A 19 -14.79 -3.41 -26.89
N SER A 20 -14.76 -4.32 -25.92
CA SER A 20 -14.54 -3.96 -24.54
C SER A 20 -13.20 -3.24 -24.47
N LEU A 21 -13.22 -1.92 -24.30
CA LEU A 21 -12.04 -1.12 -24.01
C LEU A 21 -11.51 -1.61 -22.65
N VAL A 22 -10.61 -2.57 -22.68
CA VAL A 22 -9.86 -2.95 -21.50
C VAL A 22 -8.94 -1.79 -21.18
N PHE A 23 -9.30 -0.98 -20.21
CA PHE A 23 -8.43 0.07 -19.68
C PHE A 23 -7.25 -0.60 -18.99
N THR A 24 -6.13 -0.65 -19.68
CA THR A 24 -4.87 -1.08 -19.10
C THR A 24 -4.35 0.05 -18.19
N GLN A 25 -4.07 -0.26 -16.94
CA GLN A 25 -3.54 0.72 -15.99
C GLN A 25 -2.78 0.01 -14.85
N PRO A 26 -1.79 0.66 -14.22
CA PRO A 26 -1.19 0.17 -12.99
C PRO A 26 -2.21 0.22 -11.85
N LYS A 27 -2.08 -0.67 -10.87
CA LYS A 27 -2.91 -0.71 -9.67
C LYS A 27 -2.08 -1.05 -8.46
N ALA A 28 -1.85 -0.08 -7.60
CA ALA A 28 -1.08 -0.23 -6.38
C ALA A 28 -1.97 -0.73 -5.23
N VAL A 29 -1.53 -1.78 -4.54
CA VAL A 29 -2.17 -2.31 -3.34
C VAL A 29 -1.10 -2.56 -2.29
N ILE A 30 -1.33 -2.07 -1.08
CA ILE A 30 -0.45 -2.28 0.07
C ILE A 30 -1.20 -2.96 1.21
N HIS A 31 -0.54 -3.87 1.91
CA HIS A 31 -1.06 -4.52 3.10
C HIS A 31 0.05 -4.72 4.14
N PRO A 32 -0.30 -4.57 5.42
CA PRO A 32 -1.54 -4.00 5.97
C PRO A 32 -1.60 -2.47 5.77
N MET A 33 -2.79 -1.87 5.85
CA MET A 33 -2.97 -0.40 5.80
C MET A 33 -2.72 0.28 7.15
N GLU A 34 -2.73 -0.52 8.23
CA GLU A 34 -2.45 -0.07 9.59
C GLU A 34 -1.61 -1.12 10.30
N TYR A 35 -0.73 -0.69 11.17
CA TYR A 35 0.10 -1.56 11.98
C TYR A 35 0.34 -0.95 13.36
N ASP A 36 0.20 -1.76 14.42
CA ASP A 36 0.53 -1.35 15.77
C ASP A 36 1.81 -2.07 16.23
N PHE A 37 2.81 -1.28 16.59
CA PHE A 37 4.04 -1.78 17.19
C PHE A 37 3.87 -2.21 18.66
N GLY A 38 2.72 -1.86 19.29
CA GLY A 38 2.53 -2.04 20.71
C GLY A 38 3.43 -1.11 21.52
N ASP A 39 3.94 -1.62 22.65
CA ASP A 39 4.87 -0.86 23.49
C ASP A 39 6.27 -0.84 22.89
N ILE A 40 6.81 0.36 22.71
CA ILE A 40 8.15 0.64 22.16
C ILE A 40 9.00 1.21 23.29
N VAL A 41 10.16 0.64 23.55
CA VAL A 41 11.08 1.21 24.53
C VAL A 41 11.60 2.55 24.03
N GLN A 42 11.59 3.58 24.89
CA GLN A 42 12.17 4.88 24.59
C GLN A 42 13.63 4.74 24.16
N ASP A 43 14.07 5.63 23.27
CA ASP A 43 15.43 5.68 22.70
C ASP A 43 15.82 4.37 21.96
N SER A 44 14.84 3.73 21.32
CA SER A 44 15.05 2.56 20.49
C SER A 44 14.58 2.78 19.04
N ILE A 45 14.98 1.86 18.18
CA ILE A 45 14.59 1.85 16.77
C ILE A 45 13.77 0.60 16.49
N VAL A 46 12.56 0.78 15.96
CA VAL A 46 11.71 -0.31 15.50
C VAL A 46 11.53 -0.25 13.99
N THR A 47 11.45 -1.41 13.38
CA THR A 47 11.33 -1.52 11.91
C THR A 47 10.20 -2.48 11.55
N LYS A 48 9.41 -2.10 10.53
CA LYS A 48 8.39 -2.96 9.91
C LYS A 48 8.54 -2.91 8.40
N ILE A 49 8.35 -4.06 7.79
CA ILE A 49 8.24 -4.20 6.33
C ILE A 49 6.76 -4.32 5.98
N PHE A 50 6.33 -3.46 5.06
CA PHE A 50 5.04 -3.52 4.38
C PHE A 50 5.30 -3.97 2.95
N VAL A 51 4.34 -4.62 2.32
CA VAL A 51 4.49 -5.08 0.94
C VAL A 51 3.51 -4.32 0.05
N ILE A 52 4.04 -3.65 -0.97
CA ILE A 52 3.25 -3.08 -2.05
C ILE A 52 3.30 -4.00 -3.26
N LYS A 53 2.14 -4.23 -3.89
CA LYS A 53 1.99 -5.08 -5.07
C LYS A 53 1.29 -4.32 -6.19
N ASN A 54 1.74 -4.56 -7.42
CA ASN A 54 1.04 -4.12 -8.62
C ASN A 54 0.00 -5.17 -9.04
N LEU A 55 -1.28 -4.89 -8.82
CA LEU A 55 -2.41 -5.71 -9.29
C LEU A 55 -3.01 -5.18 -10.61
N GLY A 56 -2.32 -4.26 -11.27
CA GLY A 56 -2.70 -3.74 -12.58
C GLY A 56 -2.11 -4.55 -13.73
N THR A 57 -2.35 -4.07 -14.93
CA THR A 57 -1.88 -4.66 -16.19
C THR A 57 -0.72 -3.88 -16.81
N GLU A 58 -0.41 -2.70 -16.29
CA GLU A 58 0.71 -1.84 -16.69
C GLU A 58 1.73 -1.70 -15.58
N MET A 59 2.93 -1.23 -15.92
CA MET A 59 4.02 -0.97 -14.98
C MET A 59 3.60 0.06 -13.92
N LEU A 60 3.67 -0.32 -12.66
CA LEU A 60 3.49 0.58 -11.52
C LEU A 60 4.83 1.23 -11.18
N LYS A 61 4.85 2.56 -11.08
CA LYS A 61 6.00 3.34 -10.62
C LYS A 61 5.72 3.91 -9.24
N ILE A 62 6.66 3.70 -8.32
CA ILE A 62 6.71 4.37 -7.02
C ILE A 62 7.55 5.62 -7.21
N ILE A 63 6.89 6.79 -7.17
CA ILE A 63 7.51 8.08 -7.48
C ILE A 63 8.24 8.61 -6.25
N GLU A 64 7.58 8.54 -5.09
CA GLU A 64 8.12 9.00 -3.81
C GLU A 64 7.56 8.19 -2.65
N VAL A 65 8.37 8.02 -1.60
CA VAL A 65 7.93 7.50 -0.30
C VAL A 65 8.37 8.47 0.79
N LYS A 66 7.44 8.89 1.64
CA LYS A 66 7.70 9.83 2.72
C LYS A 66 6.86 9.55 3.95
N ALA A 67 7.38 9.94 5.12
CA ALA A 67 6.68 9.84 6.39
C ALA A 67 6.22 11.22 6.88
N SER A 68 5.22 11.22 7.77
CA SER A 68 4.67 12.44 8.37
C SER A 68 5.62 13.16 9.35
N CYS A 69 6.77 12.57 9.70
CA CYS A 69 7.78 13.19 10.57
C CYS A 69 9.20 12.74 10.21
N GLY A 70 10.20 13.54 10.54
CA GLY A 70 11.61 13.18 10.39
C GLY A 70 12.08 12.04 11.34
N CYS A 71 11.26 11.62 12.30
CA CYS A 71 11.53 10.49 13.19
C CYS A 71 11.25 9.12 12.53
N THR A 72 10.77 9.12 11.28
CA THR A 72 10.44 7.91 10.52
C THR A 72 11.14 7.96 9.17
N ALA A 73 11.98 6.96 8.91
CA ALA A 73 12.57 6.73 7.59
C ALA A 73 11.75 5.70 6.82
N VAL A 74 11.55 5.95 5.53
CA VAL A 74 10.83 5.03 4.63
C VAL A 74 11.66 4.81 3.38
N VAL A 75 11.81 3.56 2.98
CA VAL A 75 12.57 3.18 1.79
C VAL A 75 11.80 2.12 1.01
N ALA A 76 11.66 2.32 -0.30
CA ALA A 76 11.16 1.29 -1.22
C ALA A 76 12.31 0.42 -1.72
N GLY A 77 12.08 -0.89 -1.82
CA GLY A 77 13.08 -1.83 -2.34
C GLY A 77 13.28 -1.70 -3.85
N LYS A 78 12.17 -1.53 -4.60
CA LYS A 78 12.16 -1.23 -6.03
C LYS A 78 11.18 -0.10 -6.31
N ASN A 79 11.47 0.71 -7.31
CA ASN A 79 10.61 1.83 -7.71
C ASN A 79 9.73 1.51 -8.94
N GLU A 80 9.96 0.40 -9.63
CA GLU A 80 9.18 -0.04 -10.77
C GLU A 80 8.78 -1.50 -10.59
N LEU A 81 7.48 -1.78 -10.76
CA LEU A 81 6.89 -3.11 -10.59
C LEU A 81 6.10 -3.49 -11.82
N MET A 82 6.47 -4.60 -12.45
CA MET A 82 5.69 -5.22 -13.51
C MET A 82 4.35 -5.74 -12.96
N PRO A 83 3.37 -6.04 -13.81
CA PRO A 83 2.12 -6.68 -13.38
C PRO A 83 2.36 -7.90 -12.51
N ASN A 84 1.64 -7.97 -11.37
CA ASN A 84 1.77 -8.97 -10.31
C ASN A 84 3.09 -8.96 -9.50
N GLU A 85 4.02 -8.06 -9.78
CA GLU A 85 5.25 -7.91 -8.99
C GLU A 85 4.98 -7.16 -7.68
N SER A 86 5.82 -7.42 -6.68
CA SER A 86 5.76 -6.79 -5.36
C SER A 86 7.13 -6.26 -4.96
N THR A 87 7.14 -5.27 -4.06
CA THR A 87 8.36 -4.81 -3.38
C THR A 87 8.08 -4.47 -1.92
N ASP A 88 9.14 -4.45 -1.14
CA ASP A 88 9.12 -4.08 0.26
C ASP A 88 9.13 -2.56 0.42
N ILE A 89 8.31 -2.08 1.35
CA ILE A 89 8.36 -0.72 1.89
C ILE A 89 8.84 -0.84 3.34
N LYS A 90 10.11 -0.58 3.54
CA LYS A 90 10.73 -0.63 4.87
C LYS A 90 10.46 0.67 5.62
N VAL A 91 9.79 0.59 6.75
CA VAL A 91 9.50 1.71 7.65
C VAL A 91 10.30 1.53 8.93
N THR A 92 11.11 2.53 9.27
CA THR A 92 11.93 2.54 10.48
C THR A 92 11.57 3.76 11.32
N PHE A 93 11.13 3.52 12.55
CA PHE A 93 10.78 4.58 13.51
C PHE A 93 11.82 4.66 14.63
N ASN A 94 12.35 5.86 14.86
CA ASN A 94 13.23 6.18 15.97
C ASN A 94 12.42 6.82 17.09
N SER A 95 12.40 6.19 18.26
CA SER A 95 11.66 6.64 19.45
C SER A 95 12.46 7.57 20.35
N GLU A 96 13.67 8.00 19.93
CA GLU A 96 14.50 8.94 20.67
C GLU A 96 13.75 10.24 21.00
N GLY A 97 13.75 10.63 22.26
CA GLY A 97 13.06 11.81 22.75
C GLY A 97 11.53 11.77 22.61
N LYS A 98 10.93 10.61 22.32
CA LYS A 98 9.48 10.41 22.24
C LYS A 98 8.95 9.76 23.52
N SER A 99 7.65 9.97 23.80
CA SER A 99 6.94 9.31 24.91
C SER A 99 5.45 9.19 24.59
N GLY A 100 4.79 8.20 25.19
CA GLY A 100 3.36 7.96 25.04
C GLY A 100 2.95 7.52 23.64
N LYS A 101 1.67 7.62 23.34
CA LYS A 101 1.08 7.18 22.08
C LYS A 101 1.62 7.95 20.90
N GLN A 102 2.10 7.22 19.91
CA GLN A 102 2.57 7.71 18.63
C GLN A 102 1.61 7.25 17.54
N ASN A 103 1.31 8.15 16.60
CA ASN A 103 0.57 7.83 15.38
C ASN A 103 1.32 8.50 14.22
N LYS A 104 1.74 7.74 13.25
CA LYS A 104 2.52 8.19 12.10
C LYS A 104 1.88 7.69 10.82
N THR A 105 1.91 8.53 9.80
CA THR A 105 1.39 8.22 8.47
C THR A 105 2.55 8.17 7.48
N VAL A 106 2.51 7.18 6.60
CA VAL A 106 3.40 7.04 5.45
C VAL A 106 2.60 7.34 4.19
N TYR A 107 3.21 8.05 3.28
CA TYR A 107 2.69 8.42 1.97
C TYR A 107 3.55 7.78 0.89
N ILE A 108 2.90 7.13 -0.08
CA ILE A 108 3.55 6.58 -1.26
C ILE A 108 2.89 7.23 -2.48
N GLU A 109 3.68 7.96 -3.26
CA GLU A 109 3.22 8.54 -4.53
C GLU A 109 3.51 7.56 -5.65
N THR A 110 2.50 7.30 -6.49
CA THR A 110 2.56 6.34 -7.59
C THR A 110 1.95 6.90 -8.87
N ASN A 111 2.15 6.19 -9.99
CA ASN A 111 1.47 6.46 -11.25
C ASN A 111 0.10 5.75 -11.38
N ASP A 112 -0.43 5.15 -10.32
CA ASP A 112 -1.79 4.58 -10.32
C ASP A 112 -2.82 5.72 -10.47
N PRO A 113 -3.60 5.78 -11.56
CA PRO A 113 -4.52 6.90 -11.78
C PRO A 113 -5.70 6.94 -10.79
N LYS A 114 -5.99 5.83 -10.10
CA LYS A 114 -7.05 5.73 -9.09
C LYS A 114 -6.53 5.97 -7.67
N ASN A 115 -5.25 5.69 -7.42
CA ASN A 115 -4.59 5.82 -6.12
C ASN A 115 -3.18 6.40 -6.29
N SER A 116 -3.10 7.63 -6.85
CA SER A 116 -1.83 8.32 -7.03
C SER A 116 -1.07 8.57 -5.72
N THR A 117 -1.80 8.65 -4.61
CA THR A 117 -1.21 8.76 -3.26
C THR A 117 -1.84 7.72 -2.34
N ILE A 118 -1.08 6.71 -1.98
CA ILE A 118 -1.47 5.71 -0.98
C ILE A 118 -1.02 6.20 0.39
N LYS A 119 -1.91 6.06 1.39
CA LYS A 119 -1.63 6.40 2.79
C LYS A 119 -1.83 5.17 3.65
N PHE A 120 -0.86 4.88 4.49
CA PHE A 120 -1.03 3.88 5.54
C PHE A 120 -0.44 4.40 6.85
N ALA A 121 -0.90 3.86 7.98
CA ALA A 121 -0.54 4.35 9.29
C ALA A 121 0.15 3.27 10.13
N PHE A 122 0.97 3.70 11.07
CA PHE A 122 1.40 2.87 12.17
C PHE A 122 1.24 3.60 13.49
N THR A 123 0.99 2.83 14.54
CA THR A 123 0.88 3.29 15.92
C THR A 123 1.88 2.58 16.80
N GLY A 124 2.06 3.10 18.00
CA GLY A 124 2.85 2.49 19.05
C GLY A 124 2.81 3.37 20.30
N ASN A 125 3.13 2.79 21.44
CA ASN A 125 3.18 3.49 22.71
C ASN A 125 4.62 3.50 23.23
N VAL A 126 5.26 4.65 23.23
CA VAL A 126 6.65 4.78 23.71
C VAL A 126 6.67 4.87 25.22
N ILE A 127 7.29 3.88 25.87
CA ILE A 127 7.41 3.75 27.32
C ILE A 127 8.87 3.77 27.76
N LYS A 128 9.10 4.19 29.02
CA LYS A 128 10.44 4.15 29.60
C LYS A 128 10.92 2.72 29.78
N LYS A 129 12.23 2.53 29.70
CA LYS A 129 12.86 1.21 29.84
C LYS A 129 12.50 0.51 31.15
N ASP A 130 12.43 1.25 32.25
CA ASP A 130 12.11 0.70 33.58
C ASP A 130 10.66 0.18 33.65
N ASP A 131 9.73 0.92 33.02
CA ASP A 131 8.32 0.52 32.97
C ASP A 131 8.16 -0.75 32.11
N PHE A 132 8.90 -0.86 31.01
CA PHE A 132 8.91 -2.04 30.15
C PHE A 132 9.43 -3.29 30.90
N ILE A 133 10.54 -3.14 31.65
CA ILE A 133 11.11 -4.23 32.47
C ILE A 133 10.10 -4.67 33.55
N LYS A 134 9.39 -3.72 34.16
CA LYS A 134 8.37 -4.01 35.17
C LYS A 134 7.22 -4.84 34.58
N GLN A 135 6.72 -4.46 33.41
CA GLN A 135 5.64 -5.19 32.71
C GLN A 135 6.06 -6.65 32.40
N ILE A 136 7.29 -6.87 31.90
CA ILE A 136 7.79 -8.23 31.62
C ILE A 136 7.83 -9.08 32.89
N LYS A 137 8.32 -8.51 34.00
CA LYS A 137 8.41 -9.24 35.31
C LYS A 137 7.02 -9.58 35.85
N GLU A 138 6.03 -8.72 35.69
CA GLU A 138 4.65 -8.96 36.11
C GLU A 138 3.95 -10.00 35.21
N GLY A 139 4.18 -9.95 33.89
CA GLY A 139 3.62 -10.91 32.94
C GLY A 139 4.20 -12.33 33.07
N SER A 140 5.45 -12.46 33.57
CA SER A 140 6.12 -13.77 33.78
C SER A 140 5.68 -14.49 35.07
N LYS A 141 4.85 -13.86 35.91
CA LYS A 141 4.34 -14.46 37.18
C LYS A 141 2.95 -15.09 37.04
N LYS A 142 2.36 -15.10 35.86
CA LYS A 142 1.09 -15.76 35.53
C LYS A 142 1.35 -17.04 34.74
#